data_312f00f6418a9f14fb8cec9b59ede00c
#
_entry.id   312f00f6418a9f14fb8cec9b59ede00c
#
_cell.length_a   1.000
_cell.length_b   1.000
_cell.length_c   1.000
_cell.angle_alpha   90.00
_cell.angle_beta   90.00
_cell.angle_gamma   90.00
#
_symmetry.space_group_name_H-M   'P 1'
#
loop_
_entity.id
_entity.type
_entity.pdbx_description
1 polymer ?
#
loop_
_entity_poly.entity_id
_entity_poly.type
_entity_poly.pdbx_seq_one_letter_code
_entity_poly.pdbx_strand_id
1 'polypeptide(L)'
;MIDDNLAFVRNMEEDLFNHRDPTAVDRYVSPAYTLRTAEEGAPSGREAIKAYIAAYLDGFPDLHISIDQLLAVGDKVVGVFTFTGTHKGDLFGVTPTGKTISVRQIAIYRLEGGQVVDEWEISDQLGLMQQIGAHAG
;
A
#
# COMPACT_ATOMS: atom_id res chain seq x y z
N MET A 1 -11.71 -0.31 19.67
CA MET A 1 -11.43 1.04 20.22
C MET A 1 -10.69 1.87 19.19
N ILE A 2 -10.96 3.15 19.13
CA ILE A 2 -10.38 4.06 18.11
C ILE A 2 -8.85 4.08 18.19
N ASP A 3 -8.30 4.23 19.40
CA ASP A 3 -6.85 4.27 19.57
C ASP A 3 -6.19 2.95 19.18
N ASP A 4 -6.84 1.83 19.45
CA ASP A 4 -6.34 0.50 19.06
C ASP A 4 -6.33 0.33 17.55
N ASN A 5 -7.37 0.85 16.88
CA ASN A 5 -7.45 0.78 15.43
C ASN A 5 -6.39 1.65 14.76
N LEU A 6 -6.11 2.84 15.32
CA LEU A 6 -5.03 3.70 14.81
C LEU A 6 -3.67 3.02 14.98
N ALA A 7 -3.41 2.44 16.15
CA ALA A 7 -2.15 1.72 16.41
C ALA A 7 -2.03 0.51 15.48
N PHE A 8 -3.11 -0.21 15.26
CA PHE A 8 -3.12 -1.38 14.38
C PHE A 8 -2.69 -1.00 12.95
N VAL A 9 -3.29 0.04 12.38
CA VAL A 9 -2.96 0.47 11.02
C VAL A 9 -1.53 1.00 10.95
N ARG A 10 -1.08 1.78 11.96
CA ARG A 10 0.29 2.27 12.02
C ARG A 10 1.29 1.11 12.01
N ASN A 11 1.07 0.11 12.85
CA ASN A 11 1.95 -1.06 12.93
C ASN A 11 1.94 -1.86 11.63
N MET A 12 0.77 -2.01 11.01
CA MET A 12 0.64 -2.70 9.73
C MET A 12 1.48 -2.03 8.66
N GLU A 13 1.35 -0.71 8.49
CA GLU A 13 2.08 0.01 7.45
C GLU A 13 3.59 -0.03 7.69
N GLU A 14 4.02 0.12 8.95
CA GLU A 14 5.43 0.03 9.31
C GLU A 14 6.00 -1.36 8.99
N ASP A 15 5.30 -2.42 9.37
CA ASP A 15 5.79 -3.79 9.15
C ASP A 15 5.85 -4.13 7.67
N LEU A 16 4.79 -3.79 6.92
CA LEU A 16 4.72 -4.12 5.49
C LEU A 16 5.79 -3.39 4.68
N PHE A 17 5.96 -2.10 4.92
CA PHE A 17 6.77 -1.25 4.05
C PHE A 17 8.13 -0.87 4.64
N ASN A 18 8.18 -0.33 5.84
CA ASN A 18 9.45 0.12 6.41
C ASN A 18 10.30 -1.05 6.92
N HIS A 19 9.67 -2.06 7.49
CA HIS A 19 10.34 -3.30 7.86
C HIS A 19 10.41 -4.29 6.68
N ARG A 20 9.82 -3.96 5.54
CA ARG A 20 9.92 -4.70 4.28
C ARG A 20 9.50 -6.16 4.40
N ASP A 21 8.39 -6.41 5.09
CA ASP A 21 7.89 -7.77 5.35
C ASP A 21 6.51 -7.98 4.70
N PRO A 22 6.44 -8.38 3.40
CA PRO A 22 5.14 -8.62 2.77
C PRO A 22 4.40 -9.81 3.39
N THR A 23 5.09 -10.72 4.09
CA THR A 23 4.41 -11.82 4.78
C THR A 23 3.57 -11.34 5.96
N ALA A 24 3.81 -10.12 6.45
CA ALA A 24 2.99 -9.52 7.50
C ALA A 24 1.53 -9.35 7.07
N VAL A 25 1.24 -9.35 5.77
CA VAL A 25 -0.14 -9.35 5.26
C VAL A 25 -0.96 -10.46 5.93
N ASP A 26 -0.35 -11.63 6.17
CA ASP A 26 -1.08 -12.76 6.76
C ASP A 26 -1.56 -12.49 8.19
N ARG A 27 -0.89 -11.58 8.91
CA ARG A 27 -1.29 -11.21 10.28
C ARG A 27 -2.35 -10.11 10.29
N TYR A 28 -2.20 -9.13 9.41
CA TYR A 28 -3.01 -7.90 9.44
C TYR A 28 -4.25 -7.96 8.57
N VAL A 29 -4.23 -8.79 7.53
CA VAL A 29 -5.27 -8.81 6.51
C VAL A 29 -6.04 -10.12 6.57
N SER A 30 -7.36 -10.00 6.61
CA SER A 30 -8.26 -11.16 6.67
C SER A 30 -8.19 -11.99 5.37
N PRO A 31 -8.37 -13.33 5.46
CA PRO A 31 -8.58 -14.13 4.26
C PRO A 31 -9.78 -13.67 3.43
N ALA A 32 -10.74 -12.97 4.06
CA ALA A 32 -11.93 -12.42 3.39
C ALA A 32 -11.72 -11.00 2.84
N TYR A 33 -10.50 -10.50 2.88
CA TYR A 33 -10.18 -9.14 2.42
C TYR A 33 -10.55 -8.91 0.97
N THR A 34 -11.07 -7.71 0.69
CA THR A 34 -11.36 -7.24 -0.66
C THR A 34 -10.87 -5.80 -0.84
N LEU A 35 -10.12 -5.56 -1.92
CA LEU A 35 -9.78 -4.22 -2.35
C LEU A 35 -10.95 -3.71 -3.20
N ARG A 36 -11.73 -2.78 -2.62
CA ARG A 36 -13.01 -2.32 -3.21
C ARG A 36 -12.83 -1.40 -4.42
N THR A 37 -11.64 -0.78 -4.54
CA THR A 37 -11.33 0.11 -5.67
C THR A 37 -10.62 -0.60 -6.81
N ALA A 38 -10.42 -1.91 -6.72
CA ALA A 38 -9.85 -2.68 -7.82
C ALA A 38 -10.76 -2.63 -9.03
N GLU A 39 -10.16 -2.62 -10.22
CA GLU A 39 -10.93 -2.68 -11.45
C GLU A 39 -11.72 -3.97 -11.53
N GLU A 40 -12.87 -3.92 -12.21
CA GLU A 40 -13.71 -5.10 -12.38
C GLU A 40 -12.92 -6.24 -13.02
N GLY A 41 -12.98 -7.41 -12.38
CA GLY A 41 -12.26 -8.60 -12.83
C GLY A 41 -10.80 -8.67 -12.40
N ALA A 42 -10.25 -7.61 -11.79
CA ALA A 42 -8.88 -7.65 -11.28
C ALA A 42 -8.81 -8.45 -9.98
N PRO A 43 -7.70 -9.18 -9.72
CA PRO A 43 -7.50 -9.83 -8.43
C PRO A 43 -7.49 -8.79 -7.31
N SER A 44 -8.30 -9.01 -6.27
CA SER A 44 -8.48 -8.03 -5.21
C SER A 44 -8.40 -8.62 -3.80
N GLY A 45 -8.05 -9.88 -3.68
CA GLY A 45 -7.97 -10.58 -2.40
C GLY A 45 -6.62 -10.43 -1.71
N ARG A 46 -6.50 -11.11 -0.57
CA ARG A 46 -5.29 -11.02 0.27
C ARG A 46 -4.01 -11.42 -0.46
N GLU A 47 -4.03 -12.50 -1.23
CA GLU A 47 -2.82 -12.93 -1.94
C GLU A 47 -2.43 -11.96 -3.05
N ALA A 48 -3.41 -11.33 -3.69
CA ALA A 48 -3.14 -10.32 -4.72
C ALA A 48 -2.47 -9.08 -4.12
N ILE A 49 -2.95 -8.62 -2.95
CA ILE A 49 -2.34 -7.44 -2.30
C ILE A 49 -0.94 -7.76 -1.79
N LYS A 50 -0.71 -8.99 -1.31
CA LYS A 50 0.62 -9.41 -0.89
C LYS A 50 1.61 -9.37 -2.07
N ALA A 51 1.22 -9.89 -3.23
CA ALA A 51 2.05 -9.87 -4.42
C ALA A 51 2.30 -8.45 -4.91
N TYR A 52 1.29 -7.58 -4.83
CA TYR A 52 1.40 -6.18 -5.22
C TYR A 52 2.41 -5.43 -4.34
N ILE A 53 2.33 -5.62 -3.03
CA ILE A 53 3.28 -5.03 -2.08
C ILE A 53 4.70 -5.52 -2.36
N ALA A 54 4.86 -6.83 -2.56
CA ALA A 54 6.17 -7.41 -2.86
C ALA A 54 6.78 -6.81 -4.12
N ALA A 55 5.97 -6.55 -5.16
CA ALA A 55 6.43 -5.95 -6.40
C ALA A 55 6.98 -4.53 -6.18
N TYR A 56 6.29 -3.74 -5.35
CA TYR A 56 6.77 -2.40 -5.02
C TYR A 56 8.06 -2.43 -4.19
N LEU A 57 8.16 -3.36 -3.25
CA LEU A 57 9.39 -3.51 -2.46
C LEU A 57 10.58 -3.91 -3.34
N ASP A 58 10.34 -4.78 -4.33
CA ASP A 58 11.39 -5.19 -5.27
C ASP A 58 11.78 -4.06 -6.22
N GLY A 59 10.81 -3.29 -6.69
CA GLY A 59 11.06 -2.15 -7.58
C GLY A 59 11.79 -1.00 -6.91
N PHE A 60 11.55 -0.81 -5.61
CA PHE A 60 12.12 0.27 -4.82
C PHE A 60 12.79 -0.32 -3.57
N PRO A 61 14.08 -0.74 -3.67
CA PRO A 61 14.77 -1.36 -2.53
C PRO A 61 14.84 -0.48 -1.29
N ASP A 62 14.73 0.84 -1.46
CA ASP A 62 14.71 1.81 -0.37
C ASP A 62 13.32 2.39 -0.10
N LEU A 63 12.26 1.69 -0.52
CA LEU A 63 10.89 2.16 -0.34
C LEU A 63 10.62 2.47 1.13
N HIS A 64 10.08 3.66 1.38
CA HIS A 64 9.71 4.13 2.71
C HIS A 64 8.30 4.72 2.68
N ILE A 65 7.50 4.38 3.67
CA ILE A 65 6.18 4.97 3.86
C ILE A 65 6.22 5.97 5.01
N SER A 66 5.69 7.17 4.77
CA SER A 66 5.42 8.16 5.81
C SER A 66 3.94 8.20 6.05
N ILE A 67 3.53 8.17 7.31
CA ILE A 67 2.13 8.27 7.70
C ILE A 67 1.85 9.74 8.00
N ASP A 68 1.18 10.41 7.07
CA ASP A 68 0.93 11.85 7.19
C ASP A 68 -0.27 12.15 8.07
N GLN A 69 -1.34 11.32 7.97
CA GLN A 69 -2.52 11.41 8.81
C GLN A 69 -3.14 10.04 9.01
N LEU A 70 -3.72 9.82 10.20
CA LEU A 70 -4.60 8.69 10.48
C LEU A 70 -5.81 9.21 11.24
N LEU A 71 -7.00 8.83 10.78
CA LEU A 71 -8.26 9.16 11.43
C LEU A 71 -9.07 7.89 11.59
N ALA A 72 -9.69 7.71 12.75
CA ALA A 72 -10.53 6.53 12.99
C ALA A 72 -11.96 6.95 13.26
N VAL A 73 -12.92 6.26 12.62
CA VAL A 73 -14.35 6.46 12.81
C VAL A 73 -15.02 5.09 12.83
N GLY A 74 -15.55 4.68 13.98
CA GLY A 74 -16.15 3.36 14.13
C GLY A 74 -15.15 2.26 13.82
N ASP A 75 -15.49 1.40 12.89
CA ASP A 75 -14.64 0.28 12.45
C ASP A 75 -13.71 0.64 11.28
N LYS A 76 -13.62 1.92 10.93
CA LYS A 76 -12.82 2.37 9.79
C LYS A 76 -11.68 3.26 10.23
N VAL A 77 -10.56 3.15 9.50
CA VAL A 77 -9.41 4.04 9.62
C VAL A 77 -9.13 4.64 8.26
N VAL A 78 -9.01 5.97 8.23
CA VAL A 78 -8.58 6.70 7.02
C VAL A 78 -7.13 7.08 7.19
N GLY A 79 -6.30 6.74 6.20
CA GLY A 79 -4.89 7.08 6.21
C GLY A 79 -4.48 7.89 5.01
N VAL A 80 -3.59 8.87 5.23
CA VAL A 80 -2.91 9.60 4.18
C VAL A 80 -1.43 9.28 4.30
N PHE A 81 -0.85 8.80 3.22
CA PHE A 81 0.51 8.27 3.21
C PHE A 81 1.33 8.90 2.09
N THR A 82 2.64 8.97 2.29
CA THR A 82 3.60 9.32 1.24
C THR A 82 4.61 8.19 1.10
N PHE A 83 4.75 7.68 -0.11
CA PHE A 83 5.75 6.67 -0.45
C PHE A 83 6.90 7.35 -1.17
N THR A 84 8.12 7.08 -0.72
CA THR A 84 9.35 7.56 -1.37
C THR A 84 10.26 6.38 -1.67
N GLY A 85 11.08 6.51 -2.69
CA GLY A 85 12.02 5.46 -3.05
C GLY A 85 12.78 5.80 -4.33
N THR A 86 13.70 4.90 -4.68
CA THR A 86 14.49 4.98 -5.90
C THR A 86 14.23 3.74 -6.75
N HIS A 87 13.89 3.95 -8.02
CA HIS A 87 13.55 2.88 -8.96
C HIS A 87 14.82 2.12 -9.38
N LYS A 88 15.16 1.09 -8.62
CA LYS A 88 16.37 0.28 -8.84
C LYS A 88 16.10 -1.18 -9.16
N GLY A 89 14.83 -1.60 -9.10
CA GLY A 89 14.39 -2.94 -9.49
C GLY A 89 13.30 -2.85 -10.55
N ASP A 90 12.99 -3.98 -11.19
CA ASP A 90 11.89 -4.02 -12.16
C ASP A 90 10.57 -3.73 -11.46
N LEU A 91 9.72 -2.91 -12.06
CA LEU A 91 8.39 -2.61 -11.56
C LEU A 91 7.38 -2.86 -12.68
N PHE A 92 6.59 -3.94 -12.55
CA PHE A 92 5.57 -4.32 -13.54
C PHE A 92 6.08 -4.27 -14.98
N GLY A 93 7.29 -4.79 -15.22
CA GLY A 93 7.90 -4.81 -16.55
C GLY A 93 8.67 -3.55 -16.92
N VAL A 94 8.66 -2.52 -16.08
CA VAL A 94 9.45 -1.30 -16.33
C VAL A 94 10.84 -1.52 -15.77
N THR A 95 11.85 -1.45 -16.67
CA THR A 95 13.25 -1.62 -16.27
C THR A 95 13.70 -0.48 -15.37
N PRO A 96 14.64 -0.74 -14.45
CA PRO A 96 15.08 0.29 -13.49
C PRO A 96 15.60 1.55 -14.18
N THR A 97 15.11 2.70 -13.71
CA THR A 97 15.51 4.02 -14.26
C THR A 97 16.46 4.78 -13.36
N GLY A 98 16.61 4.36 -12.10
CA GLY A 98 17.41 5.08 -11.12
C GLY A 98 16.76 6.36 -10.60
N LYS A 99 15.54 6.66 -11.02
CA LYS A 99 14.85 7.89 -10.62
C LYS A 99 14.16 7.74 -9.28
N THR A 100 14.07 8.85 -8.55
CA THR A 100 13.38 8.89 -7.25
C THR A 100 11.90 9.18 -7.46
N ILE A 101 11.09 8.67 -6.52
CA ILE A 101 9.65 8.93 -6.51
C ILE A 101 9.20 9.53 -5.20
N SER A 102 8.10 10.28 -5.24
CA SER A 102 7.32 10.67 -4.08
C SER A 102 5.86 10.61 -4.49
N VAL A 103 5.11 9.68 -3.92
CA VAL A 103 3.74 9.37 -4.35
C VAL A 103 2.83 9.38 -3.13
N ARG A 104 1.70 10.08 -3.22
CA ARG A 104 0.70 10.09 -2.17
C ARG A 104 -0.36 9.03 -2.41
N GLN A 105 -0.83 8.47 -1.29
CA GLN A 105 -1.92 7.50 -1.27
C GLN A 105 -2.89 7.86 -0.16
N ILE A 106 -4.18 7.71 -0.43
CA ILE A 106 -5.21 7.78 0.59
C ILE A 106 -5.90 6.42 0.62
N ALA A 107 -6.07 5.86 1.79
CA ALA A 107 -6.75 4.58 1.95
C ALA A 107 -7.76 4.65 3.09
N ILE A 108 -8.85 3.87 2.93
CA ILE A 108 -9.83 3.63 3.98
C ILE A 108 -9.78 2.13 4.24
N TYR A 109 -9.51 1.77 5.50
CA TYR A 109 -9.51 0.37 5.95
C TYR A 109 -10.72 0.13 6.83
N ARG A 110 -11.46 -0.97 6.57
CA ARG A 110 -12.48 -1.44 7.51
C ARG A 110 -11.92 -2.63 8.27
N LEU A 111 -12.01 -2.56 9.58
CA LEU A 111 -11.45 -3.57 10.48
C LEU A 111 -12.58 -4.42 11.07
N GLU A 112 -12.35 -5.72 11.15
CA GLU A 112 -13.30 -6.67 11.75
C GLU A 112 -12.52 -7.85 12.29
N GLY A 113 -12.79 -8.23 13.53
CA GLY A 113 -12.11 -9.37 14.14
C GLY A 113 -10.60 -9.18 14.28
N GLY A 114 -10.13 -7.95 14.40
CA GLY A 114 -8.69 -7.66 14.54
C GLY A 114 -7.92 -7.73 13.23
N GLN A 115 -8.58 -7.64 12.08
CA GLN A 115 -7.93 -7.66 10.77
C GLN A 115 -8.64 -6.73 9.80
N VAL A 116 -7.94 -6.33 8.73
CA VAL A 116 -8.52 -5.55 7.63
C VAL A 116 -9.35 -6.48 6.76
N VAL A 117 -10.62 -6.15 6.58
CA VAL A 117 -11.54 -6.93 5.72
C VAL A 117 -11.91 -6.21 4.44
N ASP A 118 -11.88 -4.89 4.42
CA ASP A 118 -12.10 -4.11 3.20
C ASP A 118 -11.11 -2.96 3.15
N GLU A 119 -10.72 -2.61 1.94
CA GLU A 119 -9.89 -1.44 1.69
C GLU A 119 -10.38 -0.69 0.45
N TRP A 120 -10.39 0.63 0.54
CA TRP A 120 -10.54 1.55 -0.59
C TRP A 120 -9.26 2.36 -0.66
N GLU A 121 -8.61 2.45 -1.82
CA GLU A 121 -7.41 3.26 -1.94
C GLU A 121 -7.38 4.02 -3.25
N ILE A 122 -6.78 5.20 -3.20
CA ILE A 122 -6.46 6.01 -4.36
C ILE A 122 -5.02 6.46 -4.21
N SER A 123 -4.21 6.20 -5.23
CA SER A 123 -2.83 6.67 -5.29
C SER A 123 -2.57 7.32 -6.63
N ASP A 124 -1.56 8.18 -6.68
CA ASP A 124 -1.19 8.92 -7.90
C ASP A 124 -0.36 8.03 -8.82
N GLN A 125 -1.02 7.09 -9.50
CA GLN A 125 -0.33 6.16 -10.40
C GLN A 125 0.24 6.88 -11.63
N LEU A 126 -0.47 7.87 -12.15
CA LEU A 126 0.05 8.66 -13.26
C LEU A 126 1.31 9.41 -12.86
N GLY A 127 1.30 10.04 -11.68
CA GLY A 127 2.47 10.71 -11.13
C GLY A 127 3.65 9.76 -10.95
N LEU A 128 3.40 8.56 -10.44
CA LEU A 128 4.43 7.53 -10.32
C LEU A 128 5.07 7.24 -11.68
N MET A 129 4.25 6.97 -12.69
CA MET A 129 4.76 6.62 -14.02
C MET A 129 5.52 7.78 -14.65
N GLN A 130 5.06 9.02 -14.45
CA GLN A 130 5.78 10.20 -14.92
C GLN A 130 7.12 10.36 -14.23
N GLN A 131 7.16 10.14 -12.91
CA GLN A 131 8.40 10.30 -12.14
C GLN A 131 9.47 9.28 -12.54
N ILE A 132 9.10 8.06 -12.85
CA ILE A 132 10.07 7.06 -13.32
C ILE A 132 10.29 7.12 -14.84
N GLY A 133 9.57 8.00 -15.53
CA GLY A 133 9.74 8.17 -16.98
C GLY A 133 9.12 7.09 -17.83
N ALA A 134 8.16 6.31 -17.30
CA ALA A 134 7.55 5.17 -17.96
C ALA A 134 6.21 5.51 -18.61
N HIS A 135 5.93 6.77 -18.83
CA HIS A 135 4.68 7.19 -19.48
C HIS A 135 4.80 7.18 -21.00
N ALA A 136 3.67 6.99 -21.67
CA ALA A 136 3.62 7.02 -23.13
C ALA A 136 3.77 8.46 -23.64
N GLY A 137 4.59 8.65 -24.61
CA GLY A 137 4.81 9.94 -25.27
C GLY A 137 5.94 10.70 -24.70
#